data_864360562c06ec076a102e6e843974cc
#
_entry.id   864360562c06ec076a102e6e843974cc
#
_cell.length_a   1.000
_cell.length_b   1.000
_cell.length_c   1.000
_cell.angle_alpha   90.00
_cell.angle_beta   90.00
_cell.angle_gamma   90.00
#
_symmetry.space_group_name_H-M   'P 1'
#
loop_
_entity.id
_entity.type
_entity.pdbx_description
1 polymer ?
#
loop_
_entity_poly.entity_id
_entity_poly.type
_entity_poly.pdbx_seq_one_letter_code
_entity_poly.pdbx_strand_id
1 'polypeptide(L)'
;MKIQTISSDVLIIGSGGAGSRAAIEVDEAGLKPLIVSKGLSFRSGCTGMAEGGYNAVFKAVDKDDSIEAHIHDTLKGGSYLNDEKLVNILVKESPKRLIDLENYGALFDRQESGEIDQRPFGGQSFRRTCYQGDRTGAELLNALKEEIIKRDIECIEEVMITSLVCEGTQVIGACGFNLKDSSLIFFQAKATILASGGAGQLYPVTSNTFQKNGDGYAIAYRAGANLVDMEQIQFHPTGMVTPESKKGVLVTEAVRAEGGKLINKDGERFMSKYAPEKMELATRDVVARSIYQEIIEGRGTENGGVYLDISHLDDDYIEEKLETMVLQFENVGVDIKHEPIEVAPTAHHFMGGLKINTDASTSLDNLFGAGEVCGGVHGANRLGGNALADTQVFGKIAGESASKVAKESDFKTNDEMVKEEASRIENLIKKGTIKPQEFKNRIKNLMWEKVAIVREEKTLNEALKELLKMQKELKNLDVGEKNQYNTELVTALEVINMVEICILTVKSAILRRESRGAHFRSDYPESSDEWKKSIIINKNKIEFEAR
;
A
#
# COMPACT_ATOMS: atom_id res chain seq x y z
N MET A 1 -12.28 17.74 -25.24
CA MET A 1 -12.84 16.69 -24.33
C MET A 1 -14.14 17.20 -23.71
N LYS A 2 -15.16 16.32 -23.55
CA LYS A 2 -16.39 16.72 -22.83
C LYS A 2 -16.09 16.82 -21.34
N ILE A 3 -16.51 17.90 -20.70
CA ILE A 3 -16.34 18.11 -19.26
C ILE A 3 -17.72 18.02 -18.59
N GLN A 4 -17.79 17.28 -17.50
CA GLN A 4 -18.98 17.16 -16.63
C GLN A 4 -18.60 17.59 -15.23
N THR A 5 -19.55 18.10 -14.45
CA THR A 5 -19.35 18.43 -13.04
C THR A 5 -20.28 17.58 -12.18
N ILE A 6 -19.72 16.97 -11.14
CA ILE A 6 -20.47 16.24 -10.12
C ILE A 6 -20.07 16.82 -8.76
N SER A 7 -21.05 17.16 -7.93
CA SER A 7 -20.82 17.78 -6.62
C SER A 7 -21.16 16.84 -5.47
N SER A 8 -20.31 16.78 -4.46
CA SER A 8 -20.54 16.05 -3.21
C SER A 8 -19.95 16.83 -2.04
N ASP A 9 -20.46 16.64 -0.82
CA ASP A 9 -19.88 17.31 0.33
C ASP A 9 -18.44 16.86 0.56
N VAL A 10 -18.19 15.54 0.50
CA VAL A 10 -16.85 14.96 0.63
C VAL A 10 -16.57 13.98 -0.52
N LEU A 11 -15.51 14.26 -1.27
CA LEU A 11 -14.98 13.35 -2.30
C LEU A 11 -14.01 12.36 -1.65
N ILE A 12 -14.21 11.06 -1.89
CA ILE A 12 -13.31 9.99 -1.41
C ILE A 12 -12.68 9.30 -2.63
N ILE A 13 -11.36 9.39 -2.74
CA ILE A 13 -10.59 8.82 -3.85
C ILE A 13 -10.04 7.45 -3.45
N GLY A 14 -10.74 6.40 -3.85
CA GLY A 14 -10.42 5.00 -3.56
C GLY A 14 -11.48 4.31 -2.72
N SER A 15 -11.84 3.07 -3.10
CA SER A 15 -12.88 2.22 -2.51
C SER A 15 -12.32 1.03 -1.72
N GLY A 16 -11.06 1.12 -1.26
CA GLY A 16 -10.45 0.14 -0.35
C GLY A 16 -10.94 0.30 1.09
N GLY A 17 -10.34 -0.45 2.03
CA GLY A 17 -10.74 -0.40 3.45
C GLY A 17 -10.78 1.01 4.04
N ALA A 18 -9.78 1.85 3.75
CA ALA A 18 -9.70 3.20 4.27
C ALA A 18 -10.78 4.14 3.68
N GLY A 19 -10.96 4.12 2.35
CA GLY A 19 -11.96 4.97 1.70
C GLY A 19 -13.39 4.57 2.05
N SER A 20 -13.68 3.27 2.11
CA SER A 20 -14.99 2.75 2.54
C SER A 20 -15.31 3.13 3.99
N ARG A 21 -14.32 2.98 4.89
CA ARG A 21 -14.49 3.41 6.28
C ARG A 21 -14.76 4.92 6.37
N ALA A 22 -14.00 5.75 5.64
CA ALA A 22 -14.18 7.19 5.63
C ALA A 22 -15.56 7.61 5.11
N ALA A 23 -16.06 6.94 4.07
CA ALA A 23 -17.38 7.24 3.52
C ALA A 23 -18.51 6.98 4.51
N ILE A 24 -18.42 5.89 5.29
CA ILE A 24 -19.38 5.58 6.36
C ILE A 24 -19.43 6.72 7.40
N GLU A 25 -18.28 7.23 7.83
CA GLU A 25 -18.22 8.32 8.81
C GLU A 25 -18.80 9.65 8.26
N VAL A 26 -18.58 9.92 6.97
CA VAL A 26 -19.15 11.12 6.31
C VAL A 26 -20.68 11.02 6.26
N ASP A 27 -21.21 9.84 5.92
CA ASP A 27 -22.65 9.57 5.92
C ASP A 27 -23.25 9.68 7.35
N GLU A 28 -22.58 9.12 8.37
CA GLU A 28 -22.98 9.25 9.79
C GLU A 28 -22.98 10.70 10.27
N ALA A 29 -22.15 11.56 9.69
CA ALA A 29 -22.16 13.01 9.96
C ALA A 29 -23.32 13.76 9.28
N GLY A 30 -24.16 13.06 8.49
CA GLY A 30 -25.30 13.61 7.76
C GLY A 30 -24.90 14.39 6.51
N LEU A 31 -23.74 14.10 5.92
CA LEU A 31 -23.21 14.71 4.70
C LEU A 31 -23.26 13.70 3.54
N LYS A 32 -23.13 14.20 2.30
CA LYS A 32 -23.13 13.36 1.09
C LYS A 32 -21.68 12.95 0.73
N PRO A 33 -21.24 11.71 1.02
CA PRO A 33 -20.00 11.17 0.51
C PRO A 33 -20.14 10.74 -0.96
N LEU A 34 -19.04 10.82 -1.72
CA LEU A 34 -18.93 10.24 -3.05
C LEU A 34 -17.63 9.48 -3.18
N ILE A 35 -17.70 8.18 -3.39
CA ILE A 35 -16.54 7.32 -3.63
C ILE A 35 -16.23 7.30 -5.13
N VAL A 36 -14.97 7.57 -5.50
CA VAL A 36 -14.50 7.44 -6.89
C VAL A 36 -13.37 6.42 -6.95
N SER A 37 -13.51 5.45 -7.85
CA SER A 37 -12.60 4.32 -8.01
C SER A 37 -12.11 4.20 -9.45
N LYS A 38 -10.78 4.00 -9.61
CA LYS A 38 -10.15 3.77 -10.92
C LYS A 38 -10.57 2.45 -11.57
N GLY A 39 -10.82 1.43 -10.78
CA GLY A 39 -11.36 0.16 -11.21
C GLY A 39 -12.72 -0.11 -10.58
N LEU A 40 -13.08 -1.39 -10.45
CA LEU A 40 -14.32 -1.79 -9.78
C LEU A 40 -14.21 -1.60 -8.26
N SER A 41 -15.19 -0.95 -7.68
CA SER A 41 -15.26 -0.69 -6.24
C SER A 41 -15.27 -2.00 -5.45
N PHE A 42 -14.58 -2.01 -4.31
CA PHE A 42 -14.45 -3.17 -3.41
C PHE A 42 -13.83 -4.43 -4.01
N ARG A 43 -13.24 -4.34 -5.22
CA ARG A 43 -12.61 -5.47 -5.93
C ARG A 43 -11.21 -5.19 -6.46
N SER A 44 -10.88 -3.93 -6.72
CA SER A 44 -9.66 -3.56 -7.46
C SER A 44 -8.48 -3.18 -6.57
N GLY A 45 -8.67 -2.99 -5.26
CA GLY A 45 -7.64 -2.62 -4.29
C GLY A 45 -6.98 -3.82 -3.62
N CYS A 46 -5.94 -3.57 -2.82
CA CYS A 46 -5.22 -4.62 -2.10
C CYS A 46 -5.88 -5.04 -0.78
N THR A 47 -6.90 -4.33 -0.27
CA THR A 47 -7.54 -4.69 0.99
C THR A 47 -8.12 -6.10 0.93
N GLY A 48 -8.87 -6.43 -0.12
CA GLY A 48 -9.47 -7.75 -0.28
C GLY A 48 -8.47 -8.90 -0.51
N MET A 49 -7.21 -8.58 -0.82
CA MET A 49 -6.12 -9.55 -1.00
C MET A 49 -5.27 -9.71 0.27
N ALA A 50 -5.60 -9.01 1.36
CA ALA A 50 -4.83 -9.09 2.60
C ALA A 50 -5.29 -10.30 3.41
N GLU A 51 -4.43 -11.30 3.48
CA GLU A 51 -4.74 -12.61 4.06
C GLU A 51 -4.42 -12.68 5.56
N GLY A 52 -3.42 -11.93 6.00
CA GLY A 52 -2.76 -12.13 7.29
C GLY A 52 -3.62 -11.87 8.53
N GLY A 53 -4.22 -10.69 8.66
CA GLY A 53 -5.03 -10.33 9.82
C GLY A 53 -4.93 -8.87 10.25
N TYR A 54 -5.57 -8.56 11.36
CA TYR A 54 -5.81 -7.24 11.91
C TYR A 54 -5.30 -7.17 13.36
N ASN A 55 -4.35 -6.27 13.65
CA ASN A 55 -3.79 -6.17 15.00
C ASN A 55 -4.69 -5.36 15.95
N ALA A 56 -5.07 -5.99 17.06
CA ALA A 56 -5.80 -5.34 18.13
C ALA A 56 -5.51 -6.02 19.47
N VAL A 57 -5.37 -5.23 20.53
CA VAL A 57 -5.13 -5.74 21.88
C VAL A 57 -6.46 -6.12 22.53
N PHE A 58 -6.80 -7.40 22.53
CA PHE A 58 -7.97 -7.97 23.23
C PHE A 58 -7.60 -8.80 24.43
N LYS A 59 -6.34 -9.25 24.55
CA LYS A 59 -5.89 -10.16 25.62
C LYS A 59 -6.63 -11.50 25.62
N ALA A 60 -7.17 -11.90 24.48
CA ALA A 60 -7.95 -13.13 24.38
C ALA A 60 -7.06 -14.37 24.54
N VAL A 61 -5.93 -14.40 23.88
CA VAL A 61 -4.95 -15.49 23.95
C VAL A 61 -3.84 -15.17 24.97
N ASP A 62 -3.10 -14.08 24.77
CA ASP A 62 -2.02 -13.67 25.66
C ASP A 62 -2.53 -12.61 26.65
N LYS A 63 -2.79 -13.03 27.88
CA LYS A 63 -3.40 -12.14 28.92
C LYS A 63 -2.48 -10.99 29.35
N ASP A 64 -1.18 -11.12 29.12
CA ASP A 64 -0.16 -10.09 29.44
C ASP A 64 0.05 -9.07 28.31
N ASP A 65 -0.60 -9.23 27.15
CA ASP A 65 -0.55 -8.23 26.07
C ASP A 65 -1.10 -6.87 26.53
N SER A 66 -0.58 -5.79 25.99
CA SER A 66 -1.01 -4.44 26.37
C SER A 66 -0.89 -3.45 25.22
N ILE A 67 -1.57 -2.31 25.35
CA ILE A 67 -1.45 -1.17 24.44
C ILE A 67 0.01 -0.72 24.35
N GLU A 68 0.72 -0.64 25.49
CA GLU A 68 2.12 -0.26 25.58
C GLU A 68 3.02 -1.26 24.86
N ALA A 69 2.78 -2.56 25.00
CA ALA A 69 3.50 -3.60 24.29
C ALA A 69 3.29 -3.49 22.77
N HIS A 70 2.06 -3.25 22.31
CA HIS A 70 1.77 -3.06 20.88
C HIS A 70 2.41 -1.78 20.33
N ILE A 71 2.39 -0.66 21.08
CA ILE A 71 3.11 0.58 20.71
C ILE A 71 4.60 0.30 20.58
N HIS A 72 5.21 -0.34 21.59
CA HIS A 72 6.62 -0.68 21.57
C HIS A 72 7.00 -1.54 20.38
N ASP A 73 6.24 -2.63 20.10
CA ASP A 73 6.48 -3.51 18.96
C ASP A 73 6.36 -2.76 17.62
N THR A 74 5.38 -1.86 17.50
CA THR A 74 5.17 -1.06 16.29
C THR A 74 6.32 -0.08 16.06
N LEU A 75 6.77 0.64 17.09
CA LEU A 75 7.90 1.56 17.01
C LEU A 75 9.21 0.82 16.71
N LYS A 76 9.47 -0.28 17.41
CA LYS A 76 10.64 -1.14 17.20
C LYS A 76 10.63 -1.76 15.80
N GLY A 77 9.48 -2.30 15.37
CA GLY A 77 9.30 -2.86 14.03
C GLY A 77 9.54 -1.82 12.93
N GLY A 78 9.08 -0.59 13.12
CA GLY A 78 9.31 0.56 12.24
C GLY A 78 10.70 1.19 12.38
N SER A 79 11.61 0.55 13.13
CA SER A 79 12.98 1.01 13.38
C SER A 79 13.05 2.45 13.92
N TYR A 80 12.05 2.81 14.72
CA TYR A 80 11.90 4.14 15.37
C TYR A 80 11.89 5.33 14.39
N LEU A 81 11.44 5.11 13.16
CA LEU A 81 11.18 6.17 12.18
C LEU A 81 9.69 6.58 12.12
N ASN A 82 8.84 5.89 12.88
CA ASN A 82 7.43 6.19 12.99
C ASN A 82 7.19 7.58 13.60
N ASP A 83 6.06 8.20 13.25
CA ASP A 83 5.47 9.25 14.08
C ASP A 83 4.78 8.60 15.28
N GLU A 84 5.34 8.80 16.48
CA GLU A 84 4.87 8.17 17.71
C GLU A 84 3.41 8.56 18.03
N LYS A 85 2.97 9.78 17.67
CA LYS A 85 1.59 10.21 17.89
C LYS A 85 0.63 9.41 17.02
N LEU A 86 0.97 9.17 15.76
CA LEU A 86 0.17 8.35 14.85
C LEU A 86 0.12 6.89 15.30
N VAL A 87 1.25 6.34 15.77
CA VAL A 87 1.30 4.97 16.35
C VAL A 87 0.39 4.85 17.57
N ASN A 88 0.45 5.83 18.49
CA ASN A 88 -0.41 5.84 19.67
C ASN A 88 -1.90 5.82 19.30
N ILE A 89 -2.30 6.59 18.28
CA ILE A 89 -3.67 6.61 17.78
C ILE A 89 -4.04 5.26 17.17
N LEU A 90 -3.21 4.74 16.27
CA LEU A 90 -3.44 3.43 15.64
C LEU A 90 -3.72 2.36 16.67
N VAL A 91 -2.83 2.22 17.65
CA VAL A 91 -2.89 1.12 18.62
C VAL A 91 -4.05 1.26 19.57
N LYS A 92 -4.35 2.46 20.07
CA LYS A 92 -5.46 2.70 21.02
C LYS A 92 -6.82 2.56 20.38
N GLU A 93 -6.95 2.90 19.10
CA GLU A 93 -8.23 2.87 18.40
C GLU A 93 -8.50 1.53 17.68
N SER A 94 -7.46 0.76 17.34
CA SER A 94 -7.63 -0.48 16.57
C SER A 94 -8.61 -1.50 17.20
N PRO A 95 -8.68 -1.74 18.54
CA PRO A 95 -9.65 -2.66 19.09
C PRO A 95 -11.11 -2.20 18.88
N LYS A 96 -11.37 -0.90 19.04
CA LYS A 96 -12.70 -0.34 18.82
C LYS A 96 -13.12 -0.44 17.36
N ARG A 97 -12.18 -0.23 16.43
CA ARG A 97 -12.47 -0.31 14.98
C ARG A 97 -12.74 -1.74 14.53
N LEU A 98 -12.14 -2.73 15.18
CA LEU A 98 -12.48 -4.13 14.92
C LEU A 98 -13.90 -4.45 15.36
N ILE A 99 -14.34 -3.94 16.54
CA ILE A 99 -15.72 -4.08 16.99
C ILE A 99 -16.71 -3.39 16.04
N ASP A 100 -16.34 -2.23 15.46
CA ASP A 100 -17.18 -1.61 14.43
C ASP A 100 -17.36 -2.55 13.22
N LEU A 101 -16.30 -3.24 12.78
CA LEU A 101 -16.37 -4.20 11.68
C LEU A 101 -17.30 -5.39 12.02
N GLU A 102 -17.25 -5.91 13.25
CA GLU A 102 -18.18 -6.95 13.69
C GLU A 102 -19.64 -6.42 13.69
N ASN A 103 -19.84 -5.17 14.10
CA ASN A 103 -21.16 -4.53 14.03
C ASN A 103 -21.66 -4.35 12.58
N TYR A 104 -20.76 -4.23 11.63
CA TYR A 104 -21.07 -4.21 10.18
C TYR A 104 -21.23 -5.62 9.58
N GLY A 105 -20.99 -6.67 10.39
CA GLY A 105 -21.20 -8.06 10.00
C GLY A 105 -19.94 -8.85 9.63
N ALA A 106 -18.73 -8.28 9.89
CA ALA A 106 -17.49 -9.04 9.70
C ALA A 106 -17.39 -10.17 10.71
N LEU A 107 -16.94 -11.33 10.26
CA LEU A 107 -16.72 -12.50 11.09
C LEU A 107 -15.23 -12.68 11.34
N PHE A 108 -14.85 -12.83 12.61
CA PHE A 108 -13.49 -13.19 13.02
C PHE A 108 -13.49 -14.55 13.67
N ASP A 109 -12.40 -15.31 13.50
CA ASP A 109 -12.23 -16.60 14.13
C ASP A 109 -12.26 -16.45 15.67
N ARG A 110 -12.84 -17.47 16.35
CA ARG A 110 -13.05 -17.45 17.78
C ARG A 110 -12.51 -18.71 18.43
N GLN A 111 -12.07 -18.55 19.67
CA GLN A 111 -11.73 -19.66 20.55
C GLN A 111 -13.02 -20.38 21.01
N GLU A 112 -12.86 -21.57 21.57
CA GLU A 112 -13.97 -22.32 22.22
C GLU A 112 -14.69 -21.49 23.30
N SER A 113 -13.98 -20.55 23.95
CA SER A 113 -14.55 -19.61 24.92
C SER A 113 -15.50 -18.57 24.31
N GLY A 114 -15.51 -18.43 22.98
CA GLY A 114 -16.22 -17.38 22.25
C GLY A 114 -15.45 -16.05 22.13
N GLU A 115 -14.29 -15.91 22.75
CA GLU A 115 -13.41 -14.76 22.56
C GLU A 115 -12.79 -14.79 21.16
N ILE A 116 -12.46 -13.61 20.58
CA ILE A 116 -11.78 -13.50 19.27
C ILE A 116 -10.43 -14.23 19.35
N ASP A 117 -10.14 -15.09 18.39
CA ASP A 117 -8.84 -15.77 18.32
C ASP A 117 -7.75 -14.84 17.79
N GLN A 118 -6.51 -15.07 18.24
CA GLN A 118 -5.36 -14.22 17.92
C GLN A 118 -4.12 -15.07 17.63
N ARG A 119 -3.48 -14.82 16.49
CA ARG A 119 -2.26 -15.53 16.07
C ARG A 119 -1.01 -14.64 16.15
N PRO A 120 0.21 -15.24 16.21
CA PRO A 120 1.46 -14.51 16.19
C PRO A 120 1.77 -13.99 14.78
N PHE A 121 2.46 -12.84 14.69
CA PHE A 121 3.11 -12.38 13.46
C PHE A 121 4.54 -11.91 13.76
N GLY A 122 5.36 -11.85 12.70
CA GLY A 122 6.76 -11.47 12.79
C GLY A 122 6.96 -10.08 13.41
N GLY A 123 7.86 -10.01 14.39
CA GLY A 123 8.18 -8.79 15.12
C GLY A 123 7.26 -8.46 16.29
N GLN A 124 6.19 -9.21 16.53
CA GLN A 124 5.30 -9.05 17.69
C GLN A 124 5.85 -9.74 18.94
N SER A 125 5.60 -9.16 20.11
CA SER A 125 5.92 -9.76 21.41
C SER A 125 4.81 -10.70 21.90
N PHE A 126 3.54 -10.46 21.50
CA PHE A 126 2.36 -11.21 21.89
C PHE A 126 1.47 -11.50 20.68
N ARG A 127 0.66 -12.55 20.76
CA ARG A 127 -0.38 -12.87 19.78
C ARG A 127 -1.50 -11.84 19.88
N ARG A 128 -1.64 -10.98 18.90
CA ARG A 128 -2.67 -9.93 18.84
C ARG A 128 -3.32 -9.77 17.48
N THR A 129 -2.92 -10.61 16.51
CA THR A 129 -3.45 -10.54 15.16
C THR A 129 -4.76 -11.31 15.08
N CYS A 130 -5.89 -10.59 15.08
CA CYS A 130 -7.22 -11.12 14.84
C CYS A 130 -7.37 -11.45 13.35
N TYR A 131 -8.05 -12.54 13.02
CA TYR A 131 -8.09 -13.07 11.66
C TYR A 131 -9.40 -13.78 11.35
N GLN A 132 -9.61 -14.06 10.08
CA GLN A 132 -10.64 -14.97 9.58
C GLN A 132 -9.94 -15.90 8.57
N GLY A 133 -9.56 -17.09 9.02
CA GLY A 133 -8.72 -17.98 8.24
C GLY A 133 -7.48 -17.26 7.68
N ASP A 134 -7.28 -17.36 6.38
CA ASP A 134 -6.26 -16.62 5.63
C ASP A 134 -6.88 -15.60 4.64
N ARG A 135 -8.10 -15.08 4.93
CA ARG A 135 -8.86 -14.14 4.08
C ARG A 135 -9.41 -12.91 4.82
N THR A 136 -8.75 -12.50 5.88
CA THR A 136 -9.20 -11.41 6.78
C THR A 136 -9.55 -10.11 6.03
N GLY A 137 -8.75 -9.74 5.03
CA GLY A 137 -9.00 -8.51 4.27
C GLY A 137 -10.22 -8.58 3.36
N ALA A 138 -10.53 -9.77 2.82
CA ALA A 138 -11.74 -10.00 2.05
C ALA A 138 -12.98 -9.89 2.93
N GLU A 139 -12.93 -10.47 4.12
CA GLU A 139 -14.00 -10.39 5.12
C GLU A 139 -14.29 -8.94 5.54
N LEU A 140 -13.23 -8.21 5.93
CA LEU A 140 -13.31 -6.80 6.27
C LEU A 140 -13.93 -5.97 5.13
N LEU A 141 -13.45 -6.18 3.90
CA LEU A 141 -13.91 -5.40 2.76
C LEU A 141 -15.36 -5.73 2.38
N ASN A 142 -15.78 -6.98 2.55
CA ASN A 142 -17.17 -7.40 2.35
C ASN A 142 -18.11 -6.73 3.36
N ALA A 143 -17.77 -6.71 4.65
CA ALA A 143 -18.56 -6.04 5.67
C ALA A 143 -18.72 -4.54 5.37
N LEU A 144 -17.62 -3.86 5.01
CA LEU A 144 -17.67 -2.45 4.60
C LEU A 144 -18.52 -2.21 3.35
N LYS A 145 -18.41 -3.09 2.36
CA LYS A 145 -19.20 -3.02 1.12
C LYS A 145 -20.70 -3.15 1.41
N GLU A 146 -21.10 -4.12 2.23
CA GLU A 146 -22.51 -4.31 2.60
C GLU A 146 -23.04 -3.08 3.37
N GLU A 147 -22.23 -2.48 4.25
CA GLU A 147 -22.62 -1.25 4.95
C GLU A 147 -22.73 -0.03 4.01
N ILE A 148 -21.84 0.10 3.02
CA ILE A 148 -21.91 1.14 1.96
C ILE A 148 -23.21 0.98 1.15
N ILE A 149 -23.55 -0.25 0.74
CA ILE A 149 -24.78 -0.54 -0.02
C ILE A 149 -26.02 -0.23 0.82
N LYS A 150 -26.06 -0.67 2.07
CA LYS A 150 -27.16 -0.45 3.01
C LYS A 150 -27.46 1.04 3.25
N ARG A 151 -26.42 1.89 3.20
CA ARG A 151 -26.50 3.35 3.38
C ARG A 151 -26.77 4.10 2.07
N ASP A 152 -26.86 3.41 0.94
CA ASP A 152 -27.03 4.00 -0.41
C ASP A 152 -25.94 5.03 -0.75
N ILE A 153 -24.69 4.76 -0.33
CA ILE A 153 -23.54 5.64 -0.61
C ILE A 153 -23.13 5.48 -2.08
N GLU A 154 -23.09 6.61 -2.79
CA GLU A 154 -22.77 6.64 -4.23
C GLU A 154 -21.31 6.27 -4.51
N CYS A 155 -21.10 5.35 -5.46
CA CYS A 155 -19.79 4.92 -5.94
C CYS A 155 -19.71 5.10 -7.47
N ILE A 156 -18.71 5.86 -7.93
CA ILE A 156 -18.41 6.01 -9.36
C ILE A 156 -17.16 5.19 -9.69
N GLU A 157 -17.33 4.22 -10.57
CA GLU A 157 -16.31 3.27 -10.97
C GLU A 157 -15.71 3.61 -12.33
N GLU A 158 -14.47 3.09 -12.57
CA GLU A 158 -13.75 3.23 -13.84
C GLU A 158 -13.45 4.69 -14.18
N VAL A 159 -13.13 5.48 -13.13
CA VAL A 159 -12.68 6.87 -13.25
C VAL A 159 -11.32 7.01 -12.59
N MET A 160 -10.30 7.31 -13.40
CA MET A 160 -8.96 7.61 -12.91
C MET A 160 -8.87 9.09 -12.51
N ILE A 161 -8.65 9.37 -11.24
CA ILE A 161 -8.35 10.74 -10.80
C ILE A 161 -6.97 11.13 -11.33
N THR A 162 -6.89 12.26 -12.03
CA THR A 162 -5.69 12.69 -12.76
C THR A 162 -5.04 13.93 -12.17
N SER A 163 -5.82 14.76 -11.44
CA SER A 163 -5.30 15.92 -10.70
C SER A 163 -6.25 16.31 -9.55
N LEU A 164 -5.70 16.94 -8.51
CA LEU A 164 -6.48 17.73 -7.56
C LEU A 164 -6.72 19.13 -8.13
N VAL A 165 -7.88 19.70 -7.87
CA VAL A 165 -8.21 21.09 -8.24
C VAL A 165 -8.11 21.95 -6.99
N CYS A 166 -7.32 23.03 -7.08
CA CYS A 166 -7.01 23.88 -5.93
C CYS A 166 -7.38 25.35 -6.18
N GLU A 167 -7.66 26.05 -5.09
CA GLU A 167 -7.67 27.51 -5.01
C GLU A 167 -6.62 27.93 -3.96
N GLY A 168 -5.46 28.39 -4.41
CA GLY A 168 -4.30 28.56 -3.53
C GLY A 168 -3.83 27.24 -2.93
N THR A 169 -3.85 27.13 -1.60
CA THR A 169 -3.52 25.88 -0.85
C THR A 169 -4.75 24.99 -0.61
N GLN A 170 -5.95 25.49 -0.85
CA GLN A 170 -7.20 24.81 -0.57
C GLN A 170 -7.57 23.86 -1.73
N VAL A 171 -7.75 22.58 -1.44
CA VAL A 171 -8.32 21.60 -2.37
C VAL A 171 -9.84 21.78 -2.43
N ILE A 172 -10.37 21.96 -3.63
CA ILE A 172 -11.79 22.19 -3.90
C ILE A 172 -12.43 21.06 -4.72
N GLY A 173 -11.69 19.98 -4.91
CA GLY A 173 -12.12 18.79 -5.64
C GLY A 173 -11.01 18.17 -6.47
N ALA A 174 -11.38 17.39 -7.47
CA ALA A 174 -10.44 16.68 -8.34
C ALA A 174 -10.97 16.51 -9.76
N CYS A 175 -10.09 16.39 -10.75
CA CYS A 175 -10.43 15.96 -12.09
C CYS A 175 -10.23 14.46 -12.24
N GLY A 176 -11.20 13.78 -12.86
CA GLY A 176 -11.13 12.36 -13.18
C GLY A 176 -11.39 12.09 -14.66
N PHE A 177 -10.57 11.23 -15.25
CA PHE A 177 -10.77 10.70 -16.58
C PHE A 177 -11.68 9.48 -16.53
N ASN A 178 -12.82 9.54 -17.20
CA ASN A 178 -13.78 8.45 -17.30
C ASN A 178 -13.34 7.47 -18.40
N LEU A 179 -13.06 6.22 -18.02
CA LEU A 179 -12.58 5.19 -18.94
C LEU A 179 -13.65 4.78 -19.96
N LYS A 180 -14.94 4.87 -19.60
CA LYS A 180 -16.05 4.39 -20.43
C LYS A 180 -16.25 5.22 -21.70
N ASP A 181 -16.15 6.55 -21.58
CA ASP A 181 -16.50 7.48 -22.66
C ASP A 181 -15.43 8.54 -22.95
N SER A 182 -14.26 8.45 -22.28
CA SER A 182 -13.15 9.40 -22.40
C SER A 182 -13.53 10.85 -22.06
N SER A 183 -14.56 11.07 -21.25
CA SER A 183 -14.89 12.39 -20.71
C SER A 183 -14.02 12.74 -19.51
N LEU A 184 -13.88 14.04 -19.22
CA LEU A 184 -13.35 14.55 -17.97
C LEU A 184 -14.50 14.86 -17.02
N ILE A 185 -14.39 14.44 -15.77
CA ILE A 185 -15.33 14.78 -14.70
C ILE A 185 -14.60 15.68 -13.71
N PHE A 186 -15.13 16.86 -13.47
CA PHE A 186 -14.75 17.66 -12.30
C PHE A 186 -15.63 17.25 -11.12
N PHE A 187 -15.01 16.61 -10.15
CA PHE A 187 -15.61 16.28 -8.86
C PHE A 187 -15.41 17.49 -7.94
N GLN A 188 -16.44 18.31 -7.84
CA GLN A 188 -16.46 19.48 -6.96
C GLN A 188 -16.77 19.01 -5.54
N ALA A 189 -15.92 19.35 -4.56
CA ALA A 189 -16.08 18.90 -3.18
C ALA A 189 -15.67 19.98 -2.17
N LYS A 190 -16.31 19.98 -1.00
CA LYS A 190 -15.96 20.87 0.12
C LYS A 190 -14.74 20.34 0.88
N ALA A 191 -14.55 19.03 0.90
CA ALA A 191 -13.35 18.34 1.38
C ALA A 191 -13.05 17.11 0.54
N THR A 192 -11.79 16.70 0.48
CA THR A 192 -11.33 15.53 -0.29
C THR A 192 -10.52 14.60 0.60
N ILE A 193 -10.82 13.30 0.55
CA ILE A 193 -10.06 12.24 1.24
C ILE A 193 -9.32 11.41 0.19
N LEU A 194 -8.00 11.35 0.30
CA LEU A 194 -7.16 10.52 -0.55
C LEU A 194 -6.93 9.16 0.14
N ALA A 195 -7.47 8.10 -0.46
CA ALA A 195 -7.40 6.72 0.03
C ALA A 195 -7.03 5.72 -1.09
N SER A 196 -6.20 6.17 -2.03
CA SER A 196 -5.88 5.50 -3.30
C SER A 196 -4.90 4.31 -3.18
N GLY A 197 -4.39 4.03 -1.98
CA GLY A 197 -3.37 3.01 -1.74
C GLY A 197 -1.97 3.41 -2.23
N GLY A 198 -1.06 2.45 -2.30
CA GLY A 198 0.37 2.64 -2.55
C GLY A 198 0.81 2.55 -4.01
N ALA A 199 2.07 2.11 -4.22
CA ALA A 199 2.73 2.12 -5.52
C ALA A 199 3.51 0.81 -5.83
N GLY A 200 3.04 -0.35 -5.37
CA GLY A 200 3.76 -1.62 -5.57
C GLY A 200 4.00 -1.98 -7.04
N GLN A 201 3.20 -1.47 -7.96
CA GLN A 201 3.39 -1.66 -9.41
C GLN A 201 4.61 -0.90 -10.00
N LEU A 202 5.36 -0.17 -9.19
CA LEU A 202 6.69 0.32 -9.59
C LEU A 202 7.71 -0.82 -9.80
N TYR A 203 7.40 -2.03 -9.33
CA TYR A 203 8.25 -3.22 -9.43
C TYR A 203 7.57 -4.32 -10.25
N PRO A 204 8.35 -5.14 -11.01
CA PRO A 204 7.78 -6.24 -11.79
C PRO A 204 7.30 -7.40 -10.90
N VAL A 205 8.00 -7.65 -9.78
CA VAL A 205 7.64 -8.68 -8.80
C VAL A 205 6.95 -8.00 -7.62
N THR A 206 5.63 -8.12 -7.57
CA THR A 206 4.80 -7.43 -6.57
C THR A 206 3.54 -8.22 -6.24
N SER A 207 3.16 -8.20 -4.97
CA SER A 207 1.89 -8.75 -4.46
C SER A 207 0.71 -7.77 -4.64
N ASN A 208 0.92 -6.63 -5.27
CA ASN A 208 -0.08 -5.58 -5.39
C ASN A 208 -0.89 -5.70 -6.68
N THR A 209 -2.17 -5.31 -6.61
CA THR A 209 -3.05 -5.23 -7.77
C THR A 209 -2.53 -4.24 -8.83
N PHE A 210 -2.96 -4.42 -10.08
CA PHE A 210 -2.57 -3.57 -11.22
C PHE A 210 -2.92 -2.08 -11.05
N GLN A 211 -3.81 -1.75 -10.12
CA GLN A 211 -4.26 -0.38 -9.88
C GLN A 211 -3.25 0.47 -9.07
N LYS A 212 -2.29 -0.15 -8.39
CA LYS A 212 -1.37 0.51 -7.45
C LYS A 212 -0.11 1.05 -8.13
N ASN A 213 -0.26 2.10 -8.91
CA ASN A 213 0.81 2.74 -9.68
C ASN A 213 1.38 4.02 -9.02
N GLY A 214 0.91 4.39 -7.82
CA GLY A 214 1.33 5.60 -7.12
C GLY A 214 0.56 6.86 -7.55
N ASP A 215 -0.60 6.72 -8.15
CA ASP A 215 -1.39 7.84 -8.67
C ASP A 215 -1.69 8.88 -7.59
N GLY A 216 -2.10 8.45 -6.39
CA GLY A 216 -2.40 9.34 -5.27
C GLY A 216 -1.20 10.17 -4.82
N TYR A 217 -0.03 9.55 -4.73
CA TYR A 217 1.21 10.28 -4.41
C TYR A 217 1.51 11.36 -5.45
N ALA A 218 1.40 11.01 -6.74
CA ALA A 218 1.72 11.91 -7.83
C ALA A 218 0.77 13.11 -7.89
N ILE A 219 -0.56 12.91 -7.77
CA ILE A 219 -1.52 14.02 -7.78
C ILE A 219 -1.37 14.92 -6.55
N ALA A 220 -1.11 14.34 -5.37
CA ALA A 220 -0.86 15.10 -4.15
C ALA A 220 0.43 15.93 -4.24
N TYR A 221 1.52 15.33 -4.71
CA TYR A 221 2.80 16.01 -4.93
C TYR A 221 2.66 17.17 -5.93
N ARG A 222 1.99 16.95 -7.06
CA ARG A 222 1.73 18.00 -8.07
C ARG A 222 0.87 19.14 -7.52
N ALA A 223 -0.05 18.86 -6.61
CA ALA A 223 -0.83 19.88 -5.90
C ALA A 223 0.00 20.65 -4.85
N GLY A 224 1.18 20.15 -4.46
CA GLY A 224 2.06 20.78 -3.48
C GLY A 224 2.04 20.16 -2.08
N ALA A 225 1.38 19.02 -1.90
CA ALA A 225 1.37 18.30 -0.64
C ALA A 225 2.77 17.80 -0.24
N ASN A 226 3.01 17.69 1.06
CA ASN A 226 4.20 17.08 1.61
C ASN A 226 4.10 15.55 1.54
N LEU A 227 5.13 14.91 0.97
CA LEU A 227 5.35 13.48 1.05
C LEU A 227 6.47 13.18 2.04
N VAL A 228 6.40 12.05 2.72
CA VAL A 228 7.37 11.64 3.76
C VAL A 228 7.93 10.25 3.46
N ASP A 229 9.25 10.08 3.67
CA ASP A 229 9.99 8.82 3.65
C ASP A 229 9.73 7.92 2.42
N MET A 230 9.75 8.51 1.22
CA MET A 230 9.40 7.84 -0.04
C MET A 230 10.34 6.68 -0.42
N GLU A 231 11.51 6.57 0.22
CA GLU A 231 12.44 5.44 0.07
C GLU A 231 12.03 4.19 0.85
N GLN A 232 11.08 4.30 1.77
CA GLN A 232 10.67 3.21 2.65
C GLN A 232 9.62 2.32 1.98
N ILE A 233 10.09 1.21 1.40
CA ILE A 233 9.28 0.26 0.65
C ILE A 233 9.51 -1.13 1.22
N GLN A 234 8.47 -1.76 1.78
CA GLN A 234 8.54 -3.10 2.32
C GLN A 234 8.41 -4.14 1.20
N PHE A 235 9.37 -5.06 1.16
CA PHE A 235 9.25 -6.29 0.40
C PHE A 235 8.75 -7.40 1.32
N HIS A 236 7.66 -8.07 0.92
CA HIS A 236 7.21 -9.27 1.64
C HIS A 236 8.19 -10.40 1.32
N PRO A 237 8.64 -11.18 2.31
CA PRO A 237 9.62 -12.22 2.10
C PRO A 237 9.20 -13.28 1.08
N THR A 238 7.92 -13.64 1.08
CA THR A 238 7.39 -14.81 0.41
C THR A 238 6.33 -14.42 -0.63
N GLY A 239 6.75 -14.20 -1.87
CA GLY A 239 5.92 -14.16 -3.07
C GLY A 239 6.16 -15.42 -3.90
N MET A 240 5.16 -15.90 -4.62
CA MET A 240 5.30 -17.04 -5.54
C MET A 240 6.37 -16.77 -6.59
N VAL A 241 7.17 -17.77 -6.90
CA VAL A 241 8.14 -17.71 -8.00
C VAL A 241 7.60 -18.41 -9.23
N THR A 242 7.01 -19.56 -9.06
CA THR A 242 6.43 -20.40 -10.11
C THR A 242 4.92 -20.62 -9.91
N PRO A 243 4.14 -20.70 -11.01
CA PRO A 243 4.52 -20.42 -12.40
C PRO A 243 4.73 -18.92 -12.65
N GLU A 244 5.41 -18.55 -13.73
CA GLU A 244 5.72 -17.15 -14.08
C GLU A 244 4.47 -16.25 -14.13
N SER A 245 3.31 -16.79 -14.54
CA SER A 245 2.03 -16.07 -14.56
C SER A 245 1.51 -15.67 -13.17
N LYS A 246 2.05 -16.25 -12.11
CA LYS A 246 1.70 -15.98 -10.72
C LYS A 246 2.86 -15.37 -9.92
N LYS A 247 3.95 -15.04 -10.58
CA LYS A 247 5.13 -14.47 -9.95
C LYS A 247 4.82 -13.21 -9.17
N GLY A 248 5.25 -13.18 -7.93
CA GLY A 248 5.01 -12.08 -6.99
C GLY A 248 3.68 -12.16 -6.21
N VAL A 249 2.75 -13.06 -6.58
CA VAL A 249 1.52 -13.30 -5.80
C VAL A 249 1.90 -13.68 -4.38
N LEU A 250 1.17 -13.15 -3.42
CA LEU A 250 1.48 -13.32 -2.00
C LEU A 250 1.38 -14.80 -1.58
N VAL A 251 2.42 -15.27 -0.89
CA VAL A 251 2.34 -16.42 0.01
C VAL A 251 2.31 -15.85 1.41
N THR A 252 1.16 -15.96 2.06
CA THR A 252 0.86 -15.24 3.30
C THR A 252 1.87 -15.52 4.43
N GLU A 253 2.07 -14.54 5.29
CA GLU A 253 2.88 -14.73 6.51
C GLU A 253 2.32 -15.82 7.43
N ALA A 254 1.01 -16.11 7.33
CA ALA A 254 0.37 -17.19 8.07
C ALA A 254 1.10 -18.54 7.85
N VAL A 255 1.55 -18.84 6.62
CA VAL A 255 2.31 -20.08 6.33
C VAL A 255 3.56 -20.21 7.23
N ARG A 256 4.29 -19.10 7.45
CA ARG A 256 5.44 -19.09 8.35
C ARG A 256 5.03 -19.10 9.82
N ALA A 257 3.92 -18.43 10.16
CA ALA A 257 3.38 -18.41 11.52
C ALA A 257 2.88 -19.79 11.98
N GLU A 258 2.31 -20.56 11.06
CA GLU A 258 1.85 -21.94 11.32
C GLU A 258 2.99 -22.97 11.28
N GLY A 259 4.25 -22.54 11.09
CA GLY A 259 5.42 -23.39 11.23
C GLY A 259 6.23 -23.65 9.95
N GLY A 260 5.93 -22.94 8.86
CA GLY A 260 6.66 -23.06 7.59
C GLY A 260 8.15 -22.74 7.75
N LYS A 261 9.01 -23.56 7.14
CA LYS A 261 10.48 -23.47 7.21
C LYS A 261 11.04 -22.95 5.89
N LEU A 262 11.95 -21.96 5.96
CA LEU A 262 12.67 -21.45 4.79
C LEU A 262 13.95 -22.27 4.58
N ILE A 263 14.06 -22.87 3.40
CA ILE A 263 15.13 -23.82 3.04
C ILE A 263 15.76 -23.37 1.72
N ASN A 264 17.09 -23.30 1.66
CA ASN A 264 17.81 -23.03 0.41
C ASN A 264 17.92 -24.30 -0.46
N LYS A 265 18.47 -24.18 -1.67
CA LYS A 265 18.61 -25.33 -2.59
C LYS A 265 19.49 -26.45 -2.06
N ASP A 266 20.37 -26.16 -1.10
CA ASP A 266 21.27 -27.14 -0.49
C ASP A 266 20.61 -27.88 0.68
N GLY A 267 19.33 -27.60 0.98
CA GLY A 267 18.56 -28.24 2.05
C GLY A 267 18.77 -27.60 3.43
N GLU A 268 19.40 -26.43 3.53
CA GLU A 268 19.69 -25.77 4.79
C GLU A 268 18.54 -24.83 5.19
N ARG A 269 18.07 -24.92 6.43
CA ARG A 269 17.17 -23.93 7.04
C ARG A 269 17.97 -22.70 7.42
N PHE A 270 18.19 -21.82 6.46
CA PHE A 270 19.17 -20.72 6.52
C PHE A 270 18.83 -19.60 7.51
N MET A 271 17.56 -19.47 7.96
CA MET A 271 17.19 -18.43 8.93
C MET A 271 17.93 -18.55 10.27
N SER A 272 18.40 -19.73 10.64
CA SER A 272 19.27 -19.95 11.80
C SER A 272 20.59 -19.14 11.75
N LYS A 273 21.09 -18.85 10.53
CA LYS A 273 22.29 -18.03 10.29
C LYS A 273 22.02 -16.53 10.44
N TYR A 274 20.83 -16.07 10.03
CA TYR A 274 20.50 -14.64 9.94
C TYR A 274 19.70 -14.10 11.13
N ALA A 275 18.83 -14.92 11.72
CA ALA A 275 17.96 -14.55 12.84
C ALA A 275 17.71 -15.76 13.77
N PRO A 276 18.71 -16.25 14.52
CA PRO A 276 18.62 -17.50 15.28
C PRO A 276 17.52 -17.51 16.35
N GLU A 277 17.15 -16.37 16.91
CA GLU A 277 16.14 -16.28 17.97
C GLU A 277 14.70 -16.31 17.43
N LYS A 278 14.44 -15.63 16.33
CA LYS A 278 13.08 -15.47 15.76
C LYS A 278 12.85 -16.32 14.52
N MET A 279 13.90 -16.82 13.90
CA MET A 279 13.85 -17.66 12.70
C MET A 279 12.97 -17.01 11.61
N GLU A 280 12.02 -17.74 11.05
CA GLU A 280 11.08 -17.31 10.01
C GLU A 280 10.09 -16.22 10.49
N LEU A 281 9.98 -16.01 11.81
CA LEU A 281 9.18 -14.94 12.43
C LEU A 281 9.98 -13.68 12.77
N ALA A 282 11.20 -13.54 12.24
CA ALA A 282 11.90 -12.27 12.24
C ALA A 282 11.12 -11.20 11.43
N THR A 283 11.49 -9.94 11.56
CA THR A 283 10.83 -8.86 10.82
C THR A 283 10.95 -9.06 9.30
N ARG A 284 9.97 -8.58 8.54
CA ARG A 284 9.88 -8.81 7.09
C ARG A 284 11.12 -8.36 6.32
N ASP A 285 11.71 -7.25 6.71
CA ASP A 285 12.94 -6.72 6.11
C ASP A 285 14.13 -7.68 6.31
N VAL A 286 14.28 -8.25 7.51
CA VAL A 286 15.33 -9.24 7.81
C VAL A 286 15.13 -10.49 6.98
N VAL A 287 13.92 -11.08 6.99
CA VAL A 287 13.64 -12.32 6.23
C VAL A 287 13.80 -12.08 4.72
N ALA A 288 13.30 -10.97 4.19
CA ALA A 288 13.42 -10.65 2.76
C ALA A 288 14.89 -10.48 2.33
N ARG A 289 15.70 -9.78 3.14
CA ARG A 289 17.15 -9.66 2.88
C ARG A 289 17.87 -11.00 2.97
N SER A 290 17.51 -11.85 3.94
CA SER A 290 18.10 -13.18 4.08
C SER A 290 17.83 -14.07 2.86
N ILE A 291 16.58 -14.08 2.37
CA ILE A 291 16.23 -14.81 1.14
C ILE A 291 16.99 -14.24 -0.06
N TYR A 292 17.01 -12.91 -0.21
CA TYR A 292 17.75 -12.25 -1.28
C TYR A 292 19.24 -12.59 -1.24
N GLN A 293 19.85 -12.63 -0.03
CA GLN A 293 21.25 -12.98 0.15
C GLN A 293 21.53 -14.45 -0.27
N GLU A 294 20.67 -15.39 0.11
CA GLU A 294 20.79 -16.78 -0.34
C GLU A 294 20.73 -16.90 -1.88
N ILE A 295 19.82 -16.14 -2.51
CA ILE A 295 19.69 -16.12 -3.99
C ILE A 295 20.95 -15.58 -4.67
N ILE A 296 21.46 -14.40 -4.24
CA ILE A 296 22.63 -13.78 -4.91
C ILE A 296 23.94 -14.53 -4.64
N GLU A 297 24.06 -15.24 -3.53
CA GLU A 297 25.21 -16.10 -3.23
C GLU A 297 25.14 -17.46 -3.94
N GLY A 298 24.14 -17.67 -4.79
CA GLY A 298 24.00 -18.87 -5.61
C GLY A 298 23.41 -20.08 -4.87
N ARG A 299 22.81 -19.90 -3.69
CA ARG A 299 22.08 -20.93 -2.95
C ARG A 299 20.56 -20.86 -3.16
N GLY A 300 20.10 -19.99 -4.06
CA GLY A 300 18.72 -19.96 -4.55
C GLY A 300 18.40 -21.12 -5.49
N THR A 301 17.11 -21.35 -5.73
CA THR A 301 16.59 -22.30 -6.71
C THR A 301 16.91 -21.87 -8.14
N GLU A 302 16.73 -22.76 -9.12
CA GLU A 302 16.94 -22.47 -10.54
C GLU A 302 16.02 -21.34 -11.05
N ASN A 303 14.82 -21.18 -10.45
CA ASN A 303 13.87 -20.13 -10.81
C ASN A 303 14.10 -18.81 -10.05
N GLY A 304 15.13 -18.73 -9.20
CA GLY A 304 15.52 -17.52 -8.48
C GLY A 304 14.72 -17.29 -7.18
N GLY A 305 14.37 -18.35 -6.49
CA GLY A 305 13.72 -18.35 -5.18
C GLY A 305 14.46 -19.13 -4.12
N VAL A 306 13.77 -19.44 -3.03
CA VAL A 306 14.07 -20.42 -2.00
C VAL A 306 12.82 -21.25 -1.72
N TYR A 307 12.95 -22.35 -0.99
CA TYR A 307 11.80 -23.17 -0.62
C TYR A 307 11.19 -22.72 0.70
N LEU A 308 9.85 -22.68 0.75
CA LEU A 308 9.06 -22.58 1.98
C LEU A 308 8.31 -23.90 2.15
N ASP A 309 8.62 -24.66 3.19
CA ASP A 309 8.16 -26.02 3.42
C ASP A 309 7.26 -26.14 4.64
N ILE A 310 6.04 -26.67 4.44
CA ILE A 310 5.06 -27.00 5.48
C ILE A 310 4.69 -28.48 5.48
N SER A 311 5.30 -29.33 4.64
CA SER A 311 4.96 -30.74 4.46
C SER A 311 5.17 -31.62 5.71
N HIS A 312 5.75 -31.04 6.76
CA HIS A 312 5.90 -31.70 8.06
C HIS A 312 4.72 -31.51 9.02
N LEU A 313 3.73 -30.70 8.62
CA LEU A 313 2.49 -30.46 9.36
C LEU A 313 1.42 -31.47 8.93
N ASP A 314 0.39 -31.63 9.77
CA ASP A 314 -0.74 -32.49 9.47
C ASP A 314 -1.62 -31.89 8.36
N ASP A 315 -2.12 -32.73 7.44
CA ASP A 315 -2.90 -32.29 6.28
C ASP A 315 -4.19 -31.58 6.67
N ASP A 316 -4.93 -32.13 7.65
CA ASP A 316 -6.19 -31.54 8.12
C ASP A 316 -5.93 -30.19 8.79
N TYR A 317 -4.79 -30.05 9.50
CA TYR A 317 -4.36 -28.78 10.08
C TYR A 317 -4.04 -27.74 9.02
N ILE A 318 -3.33 -28.12 7.94
CA ILE A 318 -3.02 -27.22 6.82
C ILE A 318 -4.30 -26.75 6.14
N GLU A 319 -5.25 -27.66 5.88
CA GLU A 319 -6.53 -27.33 5.27
C GLU A 319 -7.38 -26.38 6.14
N GLU A 320 -7.42 -26.59 7.45
CA GLU A 320 -8.15 -25.72 8.38
C GLU A 320 -7.55 -24.30 8.46
N LYS A 321 -6.21 -24.20 8.58
CA LYS A 321 -5.55 -22.91 8.86
C LYS A 321 -5.16 -22.13 7.62
N LEU A 322 -5.00 -22.79 6.47
CA LEU A 322 -4.43 -22.24 5.24
C LEU A 322 -5.27 -22.57 3.98
N GLU A 323 -6.60 -22.66 4.12
CA GLU A 323 -7.53 -23.04 3.05
C GLU A 323 -7.29 -22.29 1.74
N THR A 324 -7.13 -20.96 1.80
CA THR A 324 -6.91 -20.12 0.60
C THR A 324 -5.55 -20.43 -0.04
N MET A 325 -4.52 -20.72 0.75
CA MET A 325 -3.21 -21.10 0.24
C MET A 325 -3.26 -22.47 -0.44
N VAL A 326 -3.93 -23.45 0.15
CA VAL A 326 -4.14 -24.77 -0.47
C VAL A 326 -4.79 -24.58 -1.84
N LEU A 327 -5.95 -23.91 -1.90
CA LEU A 327 -6.67 -23.63 -3.15
C LEU A 327 -5.84 -22.82 -4.16
N GLN A 328 -5.08 -21.84 -3.71
CA GLN A 328 -4.22 -21.02 -4.57
C GLN A 328 -3.15 -21.84 -5.28
N PHE A 329 -2.51 -22.76 -4.57
CA PHE A 329 -1.45 -23.59 -5.11
C PHE A 329 -1.99 -24.79 -5.90
N GLU A 330 -3.08 -25.41 -5.49
CA GLU A 330 -3.80 -26.43 -6.29
C GLU A 330 -4.18 -25.90 -7.68
N ASN A 331 -4.63 -24.64 -7.77
CA ASN A 331 -4.95 -23.99 -9.06
C ASN A 331 -3.75 -23.85 -10.00
N VAL A 332 -2.54 -24.05 -9.52
CA VAL A 332 -1.31 -24.02 -10.32
C VAL A 332 -0.58 -25.37 -10.33
N GLY A 333 -1.21 -26.40 -9.78
CA GLY A 333 -0.72 -27.79 -9.81
C GLY A 333 0.35 -28.11 -8.77
N VAL A 334 0.42 -27.35 -7.67
CA VAL A 334 1.33 -27.58 -6.53
C VAL A 334 0.53 -28.04 -5.32
N ASP A 335 0.88 -29.18 -4.75
CA ASP A 335 0.31 -29.67 -3.49
C ASP A 335 1.19 -29.25 -2.31
N ILE A 336 0.86 -28.12 -1.70
CA ILE A 336 1.66 -27.55 -0.60
C ILE A 336 1.72 -28.43 0.67
N LYS A 337 0.84 -29.41 0.79
CA LYS A 337 0.86 -30.38 1.90
C LYS A 337 2.02 -31.38 1.77
N HIS A 338 2.46 -31.64 0.54
CA HIS A 338 3.46 -32.66 0.23
C HIS A 338 4.68 -32.13 -0.54
N GLU A 339 4.61 -30.89 -1.06
CA GLU A 339 5.67 -30.27 -1.85
C GLU A 339 6.02 -28.88 -1.31
N PRO A 340 7.31 -28.51 -1.24
CA PRO A 340 7.70 -27.16 -0.83
C PRO A 340 7.30 -26.12 -1.86
N ILE A 341 6.92 -24.94 -1.37
CA ILE A 341 6.55 -23.77 -2.18
C ILE A 341 7.83 -23.01 -2.56
N GLU A 342 7.99 -22.66 -3.83
CA GLU A 342 9.10 -21.81 -4.26
C GLU A 342 8.74 -20.32 -4.10
N VAL A 343 9.50 -19.60 -3.27
CA VAL A 343 9.21 -18.22 -2.87
C VAL A 343 10.40 -17.28 -3.02
N ALA A 344 10.13 -16.01 -3.28
CA ALA A 344 11.12 -14.93 -3.31
C ALA A 344 10.52 -13.61 -2.79
N PRO A 345 11.34 -12.61 -2.43
CA PRO A 345 10.83 -11.32 -2.00
C PRO A 345 10.00 -10.62 -3.08
N THR A 346 8.89 -10.02 -2.69
CA THR A 346 7.94 -9.32 -3.55
C THR A 346 7.60 -7.93 -2.99
N ALA A 347 7.55 -6.89 -3.84
CA ALA A 347 7.16 -5.55 -3.42
C ALA A 347 5.73 -5.57 -2.88
N HIS A 348 5.53 -5.09 -1.64
CA HIS A 348 4.30 -5.36 -0.91
C HIS A 348 3.61 -4.12 -0.35
N HIS A 349 4.34 -3.25 0.36
CA HIS A 349 3.73 -2.10 1.04
C HIS A 349 4.66 -0.88 1.03
N PHE A 350 4.11 0.29 0.72
CA PHE A 350 4.81 1.55 0.86
C PHE A 350 4.54 2.13 2.24
N MET A 351 5.61 2.36 3.04
CA MET A 351 5.49 3.02 4.35
C MET A 351 5.63 4.53 4.24
N GLY A 352 6.31 5.01 3.20
CA GLY A 352 6.32 6.42 2.83
C GLY A 352 5.06 6.83 2.09
N GLY A 353 4.80 8.13 1.99
CA GLY A 353 3.62 8.64 1.31
C GLY A 353 3.21 10.03 1.74
N LEU A 354 1.93 10.36 1.58
CA LEU A 354 1.35 11.64 1.99
C LEU A 354 1.54 11.85 3.50
N LYS A 355 2.20 12.95 3.88
CA LYS A 355 2.37 13.31 5.28
C LYS A 355 1.04 13.76 5.87
N ILE A 356 0.59 13.10 6.93
CA ILE A 356 -0.65 13.42 7.65
C ILE A 356 -0.36 13.87 9.09
N ASN A 357 -1.28 14.64 9.65
CA ASN A 357 -1.36 14.98 11.06
C ASN A 357 -2.24 13.96 11.81
N THR A 358 -2.38 14.14 13.13
CA THR A 358 -3.16 13.25 14.01
C THR A 358 -4.66 13.22 13.70
N ASP A 359 -5.17 14.23 13.03
CA ASP A 359 -6.54 14.36 12.52
C ASP A 359 -6.67 13.95 11.04
N ALA A 360 -5.66 13.28 10.50
CA ALA A 360 -5.55 12.86 9.10
C ALA A 360 -5.50 14.03 8.08
N SER A 361 -5.42 15.30 8.51
CA SER A 361 -5.21 16.45 7.64
C SER A 361 -3.81 16.44 7.02
N THR A 362 -3.66 17.09 5.87
CA THR A 362 -2.37 17.20 5.16
C THR A 362 -1.81 18.63 5.24
N SER A 363 -0.75 18.89 4.48
CA SER A 363 -0.22 20.25 4.28
C SER A 363 -1.05 21.12 3.33
N LEU A 364 -2.09 20.57 2.71
CA LEU A 364 -3.06 21.30 1.89
C LEU A 364 -4.39 21.38 2.62
N ASP A 365 -5.01 22.55 2.59
CA ASP A 365 -6.30 22.77 3.21
C ASP A 365 -7.38 21.91 2.52
N ASN A 366 -8.32 21.38 3.28
CA ASN A 366 -9.42 20.52 2.82
C ASN A 366 -8.99 19.19 2.16
N LEU A 367 -7.72 18.80 2.28
CA LEU A 367 -7.21 17.50 1.86
C LEU A 367 -6.85 16.65 3.06
N PHE A 368 -7.41 15.45 3.12
CA PHE A 368 -7.15 14.42 4.14
C PHE A 368 -6.59 13.17 3.50
N GLY A 369 -5.92 12.34 4.28
CA GLY A 369 -5.36 11.08 3.81
C GLY A 369 -5.64 9.92 4.76
N ALA A 370 -5.85 8.70 4.20
CA ALA A 370 -6.04 7.48 4.98
C ALA A 370 -5.52 6.22 4.28
N GLY A 371 -4.97 5.30 5.06
CA GLY A 371 -4.42 4.04 4.58
C GLY A 371 -3.07 4.20 3.88
N GLU A 372 -2.68 3.23 3.07
CA GLU A 372 -1.33 3.10 2.51
C GLU A 372 -0.83 4.29 1.65
N VAL A 373 -1.72 5.19 1.21
CA VAL A 373 -1.29 6.44 0.56
C VAL A 373 -0.59 7.39 1.54
N CYS A 374 -0.72 7.17 2.84
CA CYS A 374 -0.13 7.98 3.90
C CYS A 374 1.17 7.39 4.42
N GLY A 375 2.13 8.26 4.77
CA GLY A 375 3.37 7.88 5.43
C GLY A 375 3.41 8.32 6.89
N GLY A 376 4.40 7.81 7.63
CA GLY A 376 4.68 8.16 9.03
C GLY A 376 4.14 7.19 10.07
N VAL A 377 3.05 6.48 9.82
CA VAL A 377 2.48 5.51 10.77
C VAL A 377 3.40 4.30 10.99
N HIS A 378 3.94 3.77 9.91
CA HIS A 378 4.66 2.49 9.91
C HIS A 378 6.18 2.61 9.98
N GLY A 379 6.73 3.81 9.96
CA GLY A 379 8.17 4.04 10.02
C GLY A 379 8.92 3.41 8.85
N ALA A 380 10.08 2.81 9.13
CA ALA A 380 10.93 2.22 8.10
C ALA A 380 10.56 0.77 7.74
N ASN A 381 9.68 0.11 8.51
CA ASN A 381 9.22 -1.25 8.21
C ASN A 381 7.92 -1.55 8.97
N ARG A 382 6.87 -1.91 8.24
CA ARG A 382 5.54 -2.12 8.79
C ARG A 382 5.42 -3.46 9.53
N LEU A 383 4.93 -3.41 10.76
CA LEU A 383 4.56 -4.61 11.52
C LEU A 383 3.37 -5.33 10.83
N GLY A 384 3.47 -6.65 10.67
CA GLY A 384 2.38 -7.46 10.13
C GLY A 384 1.07 -7.25 10.91
N GLY A 385 -0.08 -7.20 10.22
CA GLY A 385 -1.40 -6.96 10.83
C GLY A 385 -1.77 -5.48 11.04
N ASN A 386 -0.81 -4.54 11.12
CA ASN A 386 -1.11 -3.13 11.33
C ASN A 386 -1.75 -2.43 10.11
N ALA A 387 -1.54 -2.92 8.88
CA ALA A 387 -2.07 -2.23 7.69
C ALA A 387 -3.60 -2.24 7.61
N LEU A 388 -4.25 -3.35 7.95
CA LEU A 388 -5.72 -3.40 7.98
C LEU A 388 -6.28 -2.52 9.11
N ALA A 389 -5.64 -2.53 10.29
CA ALA A 389 -6.00 -1.65 11.40
C ALA A 389 -5.86 -0.16 11.03
N ASP A 390 -4.76 0.21 10.36
CA ASP A 390 -4.51 1.56 9.84
C ASP A 390 -5.65 2.05 8.95
N THR A 391 -6.12 1.21 8.01
CA THR A 391 -7.23 1.59 7.13
C THR A 391 -8.50 1.95 7.89
N GLN A 392 -8.80 1.25 8.99
CA GLN A 392 -10.01 1.46 9.78
C GLN A 392 -9.87 2.66 10.73
N VAL A 393 -8.71 2.80 11.36
CA VAL A 393 -8.46 3.89 12.31
C VAL A 393 -8.39 5.22 11.57
N PHE A 394 -7.49 5.35 10.59
CA PHE A 394 -7.32 6.63 9.89
C PHE A 394 -8.41 6.88 8.85
N GLY A 395 -9.07 5.83 8.32
CA GLY A 395 -10.29 6.01 7.53
C GLY A 395 -11.40 6.70 8.32
N LYS A 396 -11.63 6.25 9.56
CA LYS A 396 -12.58 6.92 10.47
C LYS A 396 -12.19 8.37 10.74
N ILE A 397 -10.95 8.60 11.18
CA ILE A 397 -10.47 9.95 11.54
C ILE A 397 -10.55 10.91 10.36
N ALA A 398 -10.17 10.45 9.16
CA ALA A 398 -10.26 11.26 7.95
C ALA A 398 -11.72 11.61 7.61
N GLY A 399 -12.64 10.66 7.73
CA GLY A 399 -14.08 10.89 7.53
C GLY A 399 -14.65 11.91 8.50
N GLU A 400 -14.36 11.78 9.80
CA GLU A 400 -14.80 12.72 10.83
C GLU A 400 -14.23 14.14 10.61
N SER A 401 -12.93 14.22 10.29
CA SER A 401 -12.24 15.51 10.10
C SER A 401 -12.68 16.21 8.83
N ALA A 402 -12.80 15.48 7.72
CA ALA A 402 -13.33 15.99 6.47
C ALA A 402 -14.78 16.49 6.63
N SER A 403 -15.59 15.78 7.40
CA SER A 403 -16.98 16.16 7.69
C SER A 403 -17.07 17.47 8.47
N LYS A 404 -16.19 17.70 9.44
CA LYS A 404 -16.14 18.99 10.18
C LYS A 404 -15.84 20.14 9.23
N VAL A 405 -14.82 19.99 8.39
CA VAL A 405 -14.43 21.01 7.42
C VAL A 405 -15.52 21.21 6.36
N ALA A 406 -16.14 20.15 5.86
CA ALA A 406 -17.19 20.25 4.84
C ALA A 406 -18.45 20.97 5.34
N LYS A 407 -18.78 20.88 6.64
CA LYS A 407 -19.91 21.63 7.24
C LYS A 407 -19.68 23.14 7.27
N GLU A 408 -18.43 23.58 7.28
CA GLU A 408 -18.02 24.98 7.37
C GLU A 408 -17.56 25.56 6.02
N SER A 409 -17.51 24.72 4.97
CA SER A 409 -17.02 25.10 3.64
C SER A 409 -18.15 25.20 2.62
N ASP A 410 -17.98 26.12 1.68
CA ASP A 410 -18.84 26.23 0.49
C ASP A 410 -18.20 25.53 -0.72
N PHE A 411 -19.04 25.21 -1.72
CA PHE A 411 -18.55 24.74 -3.02
C PHE A 411 -17.83 25.86 -3.77
N LYS A 412 -16.67 25.53 -4.33
CA LYS A 412 -15.84 26.43 -5.14
C LYS A 412 -15.53 25.83 -6.49
N THR A 413 -15.18 26.65 -7.47
CA THR A 413 -14.78 26.22 -8.81
C THR A 413 -13.46 26.87 -9.21
N ASN A 414 -12.70 26.17 -10.04
CA ASN A 414 -11.55 26.70 -10.75
C ASN A 414 -11.59 26.19 -12.19
N ASP A 415 -12.40 26.81 -13.01
CA ASP A 415 -12.65 26.39 -14.40
C ASP A 415 -11.38 26.43 -15.26
N GLU A 416 -10.42 27.27 -14.92
CA GLU A 416 -9.12 27.37 -15.62
C GLU A 416 -8.32 26.09 -15.41
N MET A 417 -8.12 25.66 -14.16
CA MET A 417 -7.43 24.40 -13.85
C MET A 417 -8.13 23.18 -14.48
N VAL A 418 -9.46 23.16 -14.47
CA VAL A 418 -10.22 22.06 -15.09
C VAL A 418 -10.01 22.01 -16.60
N LYS A 419 -10.00 23.16 -17.28
CA LYS A 419 -9.72 23.26 -18.72
C LYS A 419 -8.27 22.93 -19.06
N GLU A 420 -7.33 23.36 -18.23
CA GLU A 420 -5.90 23.01 -18.38
C GLU A 420 -5.70 21.49 -18.27
N GLU A 421 -6.34 20.83 -17.30
CA GLU A 421 -6.27 19.39 -17.15
C GLU A 421 -6.90 18.64 -18.35
N ALA A 422 -8.05 19.09 -18.85
CA ALA A 422 -8.65 18.56 -20.07
C ALA A 422 -7.68 18.67 -21.25
N SER A 423 -7.07 19.83 -21.44
CA SER A 423 -6.11 20.09 -22.51
C SER A 423 -4.84 19.23 -22.35
N ARG A 424 -4.36 19.05 -21.09
CA ARG A 424 -3.21 18.19 -20.79
C ARG A 424 -3.47 16.74 -21.22
N ILE A 425 -4.66 16.20 -20.92
CA ILE A 425 -5.05 14.85 -21.29
C ILE A 425 -5.22 14.72 -22.80
N GLU A 426 -5.90 15.66 -23.46
CA GLU A 426 -6.06 15.67 -24.92
C GLU A 426 -4.70 15.67 -25.65
N ASN A 427 -3.75 16.44 -25.15
CA ASN A 427 -2.40 16.52 -25.73
C ASN A 427 -1.58 15.22 -25.62
N LEU A 428 -2.01 14.27 -24.78
CA LEU A 428 -1.41 12.93 -24.72
C LEU A 428 -1.91 12.01 -25.84
N ILE A 429 -3.11 12.30 -26.41
CA ILE A 429 -3.70 11.49 -27.48
C ILE A 429 -3.02 11.87 -28.80
N LYS A 430 -1.95 11.17 -29.11
CA LYS A 430 -1.16 11.39 -30.34
C LYS A 430 -0.36 10.16 -30.72
N LYS A 431 0.02 10.07 -31.97
CA LYS A 431 1.02 9.09 -32.43
C LYS A 431 2.39 9.45 -31.88
N GLY A 432 3.04 8.48 -31.30
CA GLY A 432 4.41 8.57 -30.79
C GLY A 432 5.27 7.43 -31.29
N THR A 433 6.38 7.18 -30.61
CA THR A 433 7.34 6.12 -30.96
C THR A 433 7.47 5.04 -29.89
N ILE A 434 6.87 5.24 -28.71
CA ILE A 434 7.02 4.34 -27.57
C ILE A 434 5.63 3.97 -27.03
N LYS A 435 5.31 2.69 -27.00
CA LYS A 435 4.04 2.23 -26.40
C LYS A 435 4.08 2.41 -24.88
N PRO A 436 2.99 2.91 -24.26
CA PRO A 436 2.92 3.12 -22.80
C PRO A 436 3.24 1.87 -21.98
N GLN A 437 2.79 0.68 -22.42
CA GLN A 437 3.06 -0.56 -21.70
C GLN A 437 4.56 -0.96 -21.77
N GLU A 438 5.21 -0.74 -22.90
CA GLU A 438 6.67 -0.96 -23.04
C GLU A 438 7.45 -0.01 -22.12
N PHE A 439 7.03 1.24 -22.08
CA PHE A 439 7.62 2.24 -21.18
C PHE A 439 7.42 1.85 -19.70
N LYS A 440 6.22 1.37 -19.33
CA LYS A 440 5.90 0.87 -17.98
C LYS A 440 6.84 -0.27 -17.58
N ASN A 441 7.08 -1.22 -18.48
CA ASN A 441 7.99 -2.34 -18.22
C ASN A 441 9.45 -1.86 -18.02
N ARG A 442 9.90 -0.86 -18.77
CA ARG A 442 11.24 -0.25 -18.60
C ARG A 442 11.40 0.37 -17.21
N ILE A 443 10.38 1.10 -16.71
CA ILE A 443 10.38 1.65 -15.34
C ILE A 443 10.51 0.52 -14.33
N LYS A 444 9.66 -0.50 -14.43
CA LYS A 444 9.62 -1.62 -13.49
C LYS A 444 10.96 -2.36 -13.41
N ASN A 445 11.56 -2.64 -14.55
CA ASN A 445 12.86 -3.31 -14.62
C ASN A 445 13.97 -2.45 -13.99
N LEU A 446 14.03 -1.16 -14.32
CA LEU A 446 15.01 -0.23 -13.76
C LEU A 446 14.90 -0.18 -12.22
N MET A 447 13.69 -0.09 -11.69
CA MET A 447 13.45 -0.05 -10.24
C MET A 447 13.84 -1.37 -9.56
N TRP A 448 13.58 -2.51 -10.22
CA TRP A 448 13.97 -3.82 -9.70
C TRP A 448 15.49 -4.00 -9.66
N GLU A 449 16.16 -3.65 -10.75
CA GLU A 449 17.61 -3.86 -10.87
C GLU A 449 18.44 -2.93 -9.98
N LYS A 450 17.96 -1.69 -9.72
CA LYS A 450 18.79 -0.65 -9.10
C LYS A 450 18.25 -0.10 -7.79
N VAL A 451 16.98 -0.32 -7.45
CA VAL A 451 16.30 0.40 -6.35
C VAL A 451 15.48 -0.55 -5.45
N ALA A 452 15.65 -1.87 -5.60
CA ALA A 452 14.89 -2.86 -4.85
C ALA A 452 15.40 -3.02 -3.38
N ILE A 453 15.79 -4.23 -2.99
CA ILE A 453 16.08 -4.59 -1.59
C ILE A 453 17.45 -4.05 -1.14
N VAL A 454 18.49 -4.26 -1.96
CA VAL A 454 19.85 -3.79 -1.68
C VAL A 454 20.18 -2.63 -2.59
N ARG A 455 20.61 -1.53 -2.02
CA ARG A 455 20.87 -0.25 -2.70
C ARG A 455 22.30 0.22 -2.44
N GLU A 456 22.86 0.98 -3.36
CA GLU A 456 24.13 1.67 -3.19
C GLU A 456 24.13 3.01 -3.93
N GLU A 457 24.99 3.95 -3.56
CA GLU A 457 25.02 5.31 -4.12
C GLU A 457 25.20 5.30 -5.66
N LYS A 458 26.07 4.42 -6.15
CA LYS A 458 26.33 4.30 -7.59
C LYS A 458 25.09 3.90 -8.37
N THR A 459 24.43 2.79 -7.99
CA THR A 459 23.25 2.29 -8.71
C THR A 459 22.06 3.22 -8.58
N LEU A 460 21.88 3.88 -7.41
CA LEU A 460 20.84 4.88 -7.20
C LEU A 460 21.05 6.12 -8.09
N ASN A 461 22.30 6.61 -8.25
CA ASN A 461 22.59 7.74 -9.14
C ASN A 461 22.41 7.38 -10.61
N GLU A 462 22.77 6.16 -11.03
CA GLU A 462 22.47 5.64 -12.37
C GLU A 462 20.97 5.57 -12.62
N ALA A 463 20.18 5.05 -11.66
CA ALA A 463 18.72 5.01 -11.73
C ALA A 463 18.12 6.42 -11.87
N LEU A 464 18.57 7.38 -11.06
CA LEU A 464 18.11 8.77 -11.14
C LEU A 464 18.38 9.37 -12.52
N LYS A 465 19.57 9.17 -13.05
CA LYS A 465 19.96 9.66 -14.39
C LYS A 465 19.06 9.08 -15.48
N GLU A 466 18.79 7.78 -15.43
CA GLU A 466 17.92 7.12 -16.41
C GLU A 466 16.45 7.56 -16.26
N LEU A 467 15.94 7.70 -15.03
CA LEU A 467 14.57 8.21 -14.77
C LEU A 467 14.39 9.65 -15.29
N LEU A 468 15.39 10.52 -15.11
CA LEU A 468 15.34 11.88 -15.65
C LEU A 468 15.39 11.92 -17.19
N LYS A 469 16.04 10.94 -17.81
CA LYS A 469 16.00 10.75 -19.27
C LYS A 469 14.61 10.24 -19.69
N MET A 470 14.09 9.22 -19.02
CA MET A 470 12.74 8.69 -19.24
C MET A 470 11.67 9.77 -19.09
N GLN A 471 11.79 10.68 -18.09
CA GLN A 471 10.89 11.81 -17.93
C GLN A 471 10.82 12.69 -19.19
N LYS A 472 11.94 12.92 -19.87
CA LYS A 472 11.98 13.67 -21.14
C LYS A 472 11.40 12.87 -22.31
N GLU A 473 11.45 11.55 -22.26
CA GLU A 473 10.89 10.66 -23.28
C GLU A 473 9.36 10.53 -23.22
N LEU A 474 8.71 10.91 -22.10
CA LEU A 474 7.24 10.85 -21.94
C LEU A 474 6.47 11.57 -23.04
N LYS A 475 7.05 12.62 -23.63
CA LYS A 475 6.47 13.32 -24.79
C LYS A 475 6.35 12.48 -26.06
N ASN A 476 7.06 11.34 -26.13
CA ASN A 476 7.11 10.44 -27.27
C ASN A 476 6.16 9.23 -27.12
N LEU A 477 5.32 9.21 -26.07
CA LEU A 477 4.35 8.13 -25.89
C LEU A 477 3.37 8.07 -27.07
N ASP A 478 3.12 6.86 -27.55
CA ASP A 478 2.19 6.57 -28.63
C ASP A 478 0.85 6.14 -28.04
N VAL A 479 -0.10 7.09 -28.03
CA VAL A 479 -1.45 6.90 -27.48
C VAL A 479 -2.47 6.96 -28.62
N GLY A 480 -3.21 5.88 -28.80
CA GLY A 480 -4.22 5.78 -29.86
C GLY A 480 -5.46 6.64 -29.61
N GLU A 481 -6.14 7.02 -30.70
CA GLU A 481 -7.37 7.85 -30.70
C GLU A 481 -8.61 6.99 -30.43
N LYS A 482 -8.70 6.31 -29.29
CA LYS A 482 -9.91 5.57 -28.89
C LYS A 482 -10.78 6.42 -27.98
N ASN A 483 -12.07 6.46 -28.24
CA ASN A 483 -13.03 7.26 -27.47
C ASN A 483 -13.71 6.47 -26.33
N GLN A 484 -13.45 5.17 -26.22
CA GLN A 484 -14.01 4.29 -25.20
C GLN A 484 -12.94 3.30 -24.75
N TYR A 485 -12.82 3.11 -23.44
CA TYR A 485 -11.84 2.20 -22.83
C TYR A 485 -10.43 2.36 -23.43
N ASN A 486 -9.95 3.61 -23.52
CA ASN A 486 -8.61 3.90 -24.01
C ASN A 486 -7.56 3.49 -22.96
N THR A 487 -7.25 2.21 -22.93
CA THR A 487 -6.26 1.64 -21.99
C THR A 487 -4.84 2.15 -22.23
N GLU A 488 -4.50 2.54 -23.47
CA GLU A 488 -3.21 3.16 -23.79
C GLU A 488 -3.10 4.54 -23.10
N LEU A 489 -4.16 5.34 -23.10
CA LEU A 489 -4.19 6.63 -22.40
C LEU A 489 -4.10 6.46 -20.90
N VAL A 490 -4.84 5.50 -20.33
CA VAL A 490 -4.74 5.19 -18.89
C VAL A 490 -3.32 4.79 -18.53
N THR A 491 -2.70 3.89 -19.30
CA THR A 491 -1.31 3.47 -19.07
C THR A 491 -0.34 4.63 -19.24
N ALA A 492 -0.55 5.55 -20.18
CA ALA A 492 0.28 6.75 -20.34
C ALA A 492 0.17 7.67 -19.11
N LEU A 493 -1.02 7.89 -18.58
CA LEU A 493 -1.24 8.65 -17.34
C LEU A 493 -0.55 7.98 -16.14
N GLU A 494 -0.68 6.65 -16.01
CA GLU A 494 0.02 5.87 -14.98
C GLU A 494 1.55 6.01 -15.09
N VAL A 495 2.10 5.87 -16.30
CA VAL A 495 3.55 5.96 -16.57
C VAL A 495 4.10 7.34 -16.17
N ILE A 496 3.35 8.41 -16.44
CA ILE A 496 3.72 9.78 -16.02
C ILE A 496 3.82 9.84 -14.50
N ASN A 497 2.84 9.31 -13.78
CA ASN A 497 2.83 9.24 -12.32
C ASN A 497 3.98 8.37 -11.79
N MET A 498 4.18 7.19 -12.39
CA MET A 498 5.24 6.26 -11.98
C MET A 498 6.64 6.87 -12.09
N VAL A 499 6.97 7.55 -13.20
CA VAL A 499 8.27 8.23 -13.37
C VAL A 499 8.50 9.26 -12.27
N GLU A 500 7.49 10.07 -11.97
CA GLU A 500 7.57 11.09 -10.93
C GLU A 500 7.84 10.47 -9.54
N ILE A 501 7.08 9.44 -9.17
CA ILE A 501 7.23 8.76 -7.88
C ILE A 501 8.55 7.99 -7.79
N CYS A 502 9.00 7.34 -8.87
CA CYS A 502 10.32 6.71 -8.91
C CYS A 502 11.45 7.72 -8.67
N ILE A 503 11.37 8.92 -9.27
CA ILE A 503 12.36 9.99 -9.05
C ILE A 503 12.37 10.40 -7.57
N LEU A 504 11.21 10.56 -6.94
CA LEU A 504 11.12 10.93 -5.52
C LEU A 504 11.68 9.82 -4.62
N THR A 505 11.32 8.56 -4.90
CA THR A 505 11.84 7.38 -4.20
C THR A 505 13.36 7.30 -4.26
N VAL A 506 13.93 7.47 -5.45
CA VAL A 506 15.39 7.39 -5.64
C VAL A 506 16.10 8.58 -4.98
N LYS A 507 15.56 9.79 -5.08
CA LYS A 507 16.11 10.98 -4.39
C LYS A 507 16.13 10.78 -2.88
N SER A 508 15.04 10.30 -2.28
CA SER A 508 14.99 9.99 -0.84
C SER A 508 16.01 8.92 -0.46
N ALA A 509 16.13 7.84 -1.28
CA ALA A 509 17.09 6.77 -1.04
C ALA A 509 18.57 7.23 -1.12
N ILE A 510 18.89 8.16 -2.01
CA ILE A 510 20.24 8.78 -2.09
C ILE A 510 20.51 9.63 -0.86
N LEU A 511 19.52 10.39 -0.40
CA LEU A 511 19.66 11.28 0.74
C LEU A 511 19.86 10.51 2.04
N ARG A 512 19.16 9.40 2.26
CA ARG A 512 19.30 8.59 3.48
C ARG A 512 20.58 7.75 3.42
N ARG A 513 21.60 8.20 4.09
CA ARG A 513 22.94 7.57 4.16
C ARG A 513 23.07 6.67 5.38
N GLU A 514 22.18 5.71 5.51
CA GLU A 514 22.17 4.66 6.54
C GLU A 514 21.39 3.45 6.03
N SER A 515 21.37 2.36 6.79
CA SER A 515 20.41 1.25 6.64
C SER A 515 19.44 1.27 7.81
N ARG A 516 18.11 1.31 7.50
CA ARG A 516 17.05 1.34 8.52
C ARG A 516 15.79 0.63 7.99
N GLY A 517 15.35 -0.42 8.67
CA GLY A 517 14.19 -1.20 8.28
C GLY A 517 14.30 -1.73 6.85
N ALA A 518 13.33 -1.40 6.00
CA ALA A 518 13.29 -1.83 4.61
C ALA A 518 14.29 -1.11 3.69
N HIS A 519 14.81 0.04 4.10
CA HIS A 519 15.86 0.75 3.37
C HIS A 519 17.23 0.21 3.76
N PHE A 520 17.83 -0.59 2.88
CA PHE A 520 19.17 -1.15 3.08
C PHE A 520 20.17 -0.60 2.05
N ARG A 521 21.27 -0.04 2.54
CA ARG A 521 22.39 0.51 1.77
C ARG A 521 23.63 -0.33 2.01
N SER A 522 24.15 -1.02 1.00
CA SER A 522 25.39 -1.80 1.10
C SER A 522 26.61 -0.93 1.38
N ASP A 523 26.59 0.32 0.95
CA ASP A 523 27.63 1.33 1.20
C ASP A 523 27.47 2.08 2.56
N TYR A 524 26.32 1.93 3.22
CA TYR A 524 26.03 2.43 4.59
C TYR A 524 25.23 1.38 5.36
N PRO A 525 25.83 0.21 5.70
CA PRO A 525 25.08 -0.94 6.20
C PRO A 525 24.50 -0.78 7.60
N GLU A 526 25.02 0.18 8.37
CA GLU A 526 24.61 0.42 9.75
C GLU A 526 23.53 1.51 9.84
N SER A 527 22.69 1.42 10.88
CA SER A 527 21.79 2.51 11.25
C SER A 527 22.52 3.56 12.09
N SER A 528 22.11 4.81 11.98
CA SER A 528 22.69 5.92 12.74
C SER A 528 21.61 6.74 13.45
N ASP A 529 21.87 7.12 14.71
CA ASP A 529 20.96 8.01 15.46
C ASP A 529 20.84 9.39 14.81
N GLU A 530 21.86 9.85 14.09
CA GLU A 530 21.80 11.08 13.30
C GLU A 530 20.71 11.03 12.21
N TRP A 531 20.39 9.84 11.71
CA TRP A 531 19.38 9.60 10.71
C TRP A 531 18.01 9.20 11.27
N LYS A 532 17.82 9.27 12.58
CA LYS A 532 16.49 9.09 13.20
C LYS A 532 15.61 10.32 12.95
N LYS A 533 15.34 10.53 11.65
CA LYS A 533 14.59 11.67 11.12
C LYS A 533 13.91 11.29 9.80
N SER A 534 12.69 11.76 9.60
CA SER A 534 11.96 11.60 8.34
C SER A 534 12.46 12.57 7.28
N ILE A 535 12.45 12.13 6.03
CA ILE A 535 12.69 12.94 4.83
C ILE A 535 11.35 13.43 4.29
N ILE A 536 11.12 14.73 4.31
CA ILE A 536 9.90 15.37 3.80
C ILE A 536 10.23 16.04 2.47
N ILE A 537 9.47 15.70 1.42
CA ILE A 537 9.65 16.23 0.09
C ILE A 537 8.35 16.87 -0.39
N ASN A 538 8.43 18.09 -0.90
CA ASN A 538 7.38 18.70 -1.73
C ASN A 538 8.02 19.36 -2.96
N LYS A 539 7.21 19.98 -3.83
CA LYS A 539 7.69 20.63 -5.05
C LYS A 539 8.80 21.66 -4.84
N ASN A 540 8.80 22.34 -3.70
CA ASN A 540 9.63 23.51 -3.45
C ASN A 540 10.88 23.21 -2.62
N LYS A 541 10.84 22.14 -1.78
CA LYS A 541 11.88 21.88 -0.78
C LYS A 541 11.96 20.42 -0.36
N ILE A 542 13.11 20.11 0.22
CA ILE A 542 13.36 18.88 0.97
C ILE A 542 13.71 19.28 2.40
N GLU A 543 13.06 18.68 3.37
CA GLU A 543 13.23 18.95 4.80
C GLU A 543 13.48 17.65 5.56
N PHE A 544 14.03 17.78 6.76
CA PHE A 544 14.23 16.67 7.69
C PHE A 544 13.49 16.95 8.99
N GLU A 545 12.72 15.97 9.48
CA GLU A 545 11.97 16.07 10.73
C GLU A 545 12.44 14.98 11.69
N ALA A 546 12.93 15.34 12.88
CA ALA A 546 13.37 14.39 13.90
C ALA A 546 12.21 13.48 14.37
N ARG A 547 12.57 12.24 14.71
CA ARG A 547 11.64 11.21 15.20
C ARG A 547 12.05 10.71 16.58
#